data_0f498ecb7b69f8b4d347e94aa8658f40
#
_entry.id   0f498ecb7b69f8b4d347e94aa8658f40
#
_cell.length_a   1.000
_cell.length_b   1.000
_cell.length_c   1.000
_cell.angle_alpha   90.00
_cell.angle_beta   90.00
_cell.angle_gamma   90.00
#
_symmetry.space_group_name_H-M   'P 1'
#
loop_
_entity.id
_entity.type
_entity.pdbx_description
1 polymer ?
#
loop_
_entity_poly.entity_id
_entity_poly.type
_entity_poly.pdbx_seq_one_letter_code
_entity_poly.pdbx_strand_id
1 'polypeptide(L)'
;MLADVARPHWHPPSIILSREGVMQGCVWGMILYGIGLLPLAEDLRHRDPSILQPWYADDFALEGPAEKVARLFQRLCQQGSDVGYFPAPAKSYVVCPRAFKSMAKAAFDAADLPVQFSRGQSYVGGFVGSTSKRDRWLAPLVEKWVLGVKRLSAVALCFPHSAYAGLVSCLSAEWHYASRAIPDIGPLLAPIEEALRTHFLPAILGRTDPIDDNLCRLLSLRVKQGGLAIRNPAEGADALFHCSRAATETLVHSLLTNQPLSLDNHRSCVRNAGASYRSTRKEIDEAFRTALLARAIPKVKKRMERQAATGTWLTTIPDRFGGTELSKTEWHDNMSIRYGWRPLALPDRCDGCSEGFTVEHGLNCKKGGLVSIRHDDICDKWAHLCSLSLSPALASPSSPPYSMAAA
;
A
#
# COMPACT_ATOMS: atom_id res chain seq x y z
N MET A 1 -3.46 36.80 20.77
CA MET A 1 -2.03 36.49 20.99
C MET A 1 -1.66 35.38 20.04
N LEU A 2 -1.19 35.73 18.87
CA LEU A 2 -0.67 34.78 17.88
C LEU A 2 0.83 34.62 18.19
N ALA A 3 1.22 33.43 18.58
CA ALA A 3 2.62 33.10 18.87
C ALA A 3 3.44 33.21 17.57
N ASP A 4 4.55 33.94 17.65
CA ASP A 4 5.57 34.06 16.64
C ASP A 4 6.09 32.63 16.26
N VAL A 5 5.70 32.19 15.09
CA VAL A 5 6.36 31.04 14.47
C VAL A 5 7.70 31.53 13.93
N ALA A 6 8.76 31.23 14.65
CA ALA A 6 10.13 31.52 14.24
C ALA A 6 10.33 31.00 12.82
N ARG A 7 10.56 31.91 11.86
CA ARG A 7 10.95 31.56 10.49
C ARG A 7 12.29 30.83 10.54
N PRO A 8 12.44 29.67 9.89
CA PRO A 8 13.74 29.04 9.81
C PRO A 8 14.72 30.01 9.15
N HIS A 9 15.86 30.28 9.81
CA HIS A 9 16.94 31.06 9.24
C HIS A 9 17.49 30.31 8.03
N TRP A 10 17.11 30.76 6.84
CA TRP A 10 17.75 30.31 5.60
C TRP A 10 19.17 30.84 5.57
N HIS A 11 20.14 29.95 5.79
CA HIS A 11 21.52 30.27 5.42
C HIS A 11 21.60 30.43 3.89
N PRO A 12 22.42 31.35 3.38
CA PRO A 12 22.60 31.47 1.95
C PRO A 12 23.03 30.12 1.36
N PRO A 13 22.54 29.74 0.17
CA PRO A 13 22.82 28.44 -0.40
C PRO A 13 24.32 28.24 -0.54
N SER A 14 24.89 27.37 0.29
CA SER A 14 26.24 26.87 0.08
C SER A 14 26.22 25.97 -1.16
N ILE A 15 27.02 26.32 -2.18
CA ILE A 15 27.14 25.48 -3.36
C ILE A 15 27.92 24.22 -2.95
N ILE A 16 27.22 23.10 -2.88
CA ILE A 16 27.85 21.78 -2.70
C ILE A 16 28.14 21.23 -4.08
N LEU A 17 29.41 21.12 -4.40
CA LEU A 17 29.85 20.51 -5.63
C LEU A 17 29.81 18.99 -5.48
N SER A 18 28.90 18.32 -6.20
CA SER A 18 28.93 16.86 -6.35
C SER A 18 30.01 16.51 -7.38
N ARG A 19 31.14 15.99 -6.91
CA ARG A 19 32.28 15.61 -7.78
C ARG A 19 32.30 14.12 -8.10
N GLU A 20 31.64 13.31 -7.28
CA GLU A 20 31.61 11.85 -7.37
C GLU A 20 30.20 11.32 -6.99
N GLY A 21 29.89 10.14 -7.49
CA GLY A 21 28.65 9.45 -7.21
C GLY A 21 27.46 9.95 -8.04
N VAL A 22 26.26 9.59 -7.60
CA VAL A 22 24.99 9.95 -8.24
C VAL A 22 24.07 10.62 -7.23
N MET A 23 23.33 11.63 -7.67
CA MET A 23 22.38 12.31 -6.81
C MET A 23 21.16 11.44 -6.55
N GLN A 24 20.65 11.47 -5.32
CA GLN A 24 19.42 10.83 -4.95
C GLN A 24 18.27 11.37 -5.82
N GLY A 25 17.49 10.46 -6.44
CA GLY A 25 16.44 10.82 -7.42
C GLY A 25 16.91 10.83 -8.89
N CYS A 26 18.19 10.64 -9.16
CA CYS A 26 18.67 10.43 -10.53
C CYS A 26 18.11 9.12 -11.11
N VAL A 27 17.46 9.19 -12.29
CA VAL A 27 16.86 8.02 -12.96
C VAL A 27 17.90 6.94 -13.29
N TRP A 28 19.15 7.36 -13.59
CA TRP A 28 20.27 6.49 -13.92
C TRP A 28 21.08 6.07 -12.68
N GLY A 29 20.82 6.68 -11.53
CA GLY A 29 21.62 6.50 -10.33
C GLY A 29 21.84 5.06 -9.93
N MET A 30 20.76 4.28 -9.84
CA MET A 30 20.83 2.86 -9.47
C MET A 30 21.56 2.00 -10.51
N ILE A 31 21.39 2.31 -11.80
CA ILE A 31 22.03 1.56 -12.89
C ILE A 31 23.54 1.84 -12.87
N LEU A 32 23.94 3.09 -12.81
CA LEU A 32 25.35 3.49 -12.76
C LEU A 32 26.06 2.95 -11.51
N TYR A 33 25.39 3.01 -10.37
CA TYR A 33 25.89 2.45 -9.12
C TYR A 33 26.10 0.93 -9.23
N GLY A 34 25.11 0.20 -9.77
CA GLY A 34 25.21 -1.24 -9.99
C GLY A 34 26.34 -1.61 -10.95
N ILE A 35 26.52 -0.86 -12.05
CA ILE A 35 27.64 -1.06 -13.00
C ILE A 35 28.98 -0.82 -12.30
N GLY A 36 29.09 0.23 -11.48
CA GLY A 36 30.32 0.54 -10.73
C GLY A 36 30.70 -0.54 -9.72
N LEU A 37 29.72 -1.18 -9.08
CA LEU A 37 29.94 -2.26 -8.10
C LEU A 37 30.13 -3.65 -8.73
N LEU A 38 29.74 -3.84 -9.99
CA LEU A 38 29.73 -5.15 -10.63
C LEU A 38 31.11 -5.86 -10.58
N PRO A 39 32.27 -5.21 -10.87
CA PRO A 39 33.56 -5.87 -10.79
C PRO A 39 33.89 -6.39 -9.39
N LEU A 40 33.54 -5.63 -8.34
CA LEU A 40 33.74 -6.04 -6.95
C LEU A 40 32.84 -7.22 -6.59
N ALA A 41 31.55 -7.18 -6.97
CA ALA A 41 30.61 -8.26 -6.73
C ALA A 41 31.03 -9.56 -7.43
N GLU A 42 31.56 -9.47 -8.65
CA GLU A 42 32.08 -10.60 -9.41
C GLU A 42 33.37 -11.18 -8.79
N ASP A 43 34.32 -10.35 -8.38
CA ASP A 43 35.53 -10.81 -7.68
C ASP A 43 35.19 -11.58 -6.41
N LEU A 44 34.30 -11.01 -5.57
CA LEU A 44 33.85 -11.68 -4.35
C LEU A 44 33.14 -13.02 -4.64
N ARG A 45 32.33 -13.10 -5.69
CA ARG A 45 31.65 -14.31 -6.12
C ARG A 45 32.61 -15.39 -6.63
N HIS A 46 33.59 -15.03 -7.42
CA HIS A 46 34.58 -15.97 -7.94
C HIS A 46 35.46 -16.57 -6.84
N ARG A 47 35.70 -15.82 -5.77
CA ARG A 47 36.56 -16.31 -4.66
C ARG A 47 35.87 -17.32 -3.77
N ASP A 48 34.58 -17.18 -3.52
CA ASP A 48 33.82 -18.19 -2.79
C ASP A 48 32.40 -18.30 -3.37
N PRO A 49 32.24 -19.13 -4.42
CA PRO A 49 30.93 -19.35 -5.04
C PRO A 49 29.89 -20.00 -4.12
N SER A 50 30.32 -20.54 -2.97
CA SER A 50 29.42 -21.18 -1.99
C SER A 50 28.73 -20.16 -1.08
N ILE A 51 29.11 -18.91 -1.12
CA ILE A 51 28.47 -17.83 -0.35
C ILE A 51 27.43 -17.14 -1.18
N LEU A 52 26.21 -17.10 -0.68
CA LEU A 52 25.12 -16.34 -1.29
C LEU A 52 25.32 -14.85 -1.01
N GLN A 53 25.22 -14.03 -2.04
CA GLN A 53 25.57 -12.59 -2.00
C GLN A 53 24.43 -11.76 -2.64
N PRO A 54 23.30 -11.54 -1.98
CA PRO A 54 22.30 -10.60 -2.47
C PRO A 54 22.77 -9.16 -2.25
N TRP A 55 22.74 -8.37 -3.34
CA TRP A 55 23.01 -6.94 -3.34
C TRP A 55 21.73 -6.18 -3.62
N TYR A 56 21.41 -5.22 -2.78
CA TYR A 56 20.28 -4.32 -2.99
C TYR A 56 20.68 -2.88 -2.68
N ALA A 57 20.97 -2.13 -3.73
CA ALA A 57 21.56 -0.80 -3.61
C ALA A 57 22.83 -0.83 -2.74
N ASP A 58 22.85 -0.02 -1.67
CA ASP A 58 23.91 0.02 -0.66
C ASP A 58 23.79 -1.09 0.39
N ASP A 59 22.65 -1.76 0.49
CA ASP A 59 22.44 -2.88 1.37
C ASP A 59 23.03 -4.16 0.78
N PHE A 60 23.93 -4.78 1.51
CA PHE A 60 24.62 -6.01 1.14
C PHE A 60 24.38 -7.08 2.20
N ALA A 61 24.19 -8.32 1.77
CA ALA A 61 24.10 -9.44 2.69
C ALA A 61 24.97 -10.61 2.20
N LEU A 62 25.43 -11.43 3.15
CA LEU A 62 26.17 -12.66 2.92
C LEU A 62 25.50 -13.80 3.67
N GLU A 63 25.31 -14.95 3.02
CA GLU A 63 24.79 -16.14 3.65
C GLU A 63 25.70 -17.33 3.38
N GLY A 64 26.13 -18.01 4.46
CA GLY A 64 26.99 -19.18 4.39
C GLY A 64 27.71 -19.49 5.70
N PRO A 65 28.73 -20.37 5.68
CA PRO A 65 29.54 -20.69 6.85
C PRO A 65 30.26 -19.45 7.41
N ALA A 66 30.21 -19.26 8.71
CA ALA A 66 30.67 -18.03 9.39
C ALA A 66 32.11 -17.62 9.05
N GLU A 67 33.02 -18.59 8.99
CA GLU A 67 34.43 -18.35 8.66
C GLU A 67 34.62 -17.82 7.23
N LYS A 68 33.85 -18.37 6.28
CA LYS A 68 33.88 -17.92 4.89
C LYS A 68 33.26 -16.52 4.74
N VAL A 69 32.12 -16.31 5.41
CA VAL A 69 31.44 -14.99 5.43
C VAL A 69 32.36 -13.93 6.04
N ALA A 70 33.04 -14.23 7.17
CA ALA A 70 33.94 -13.28 7.81
C ALA A 70 35.13 -12.91 6.89
N ARG A 71 35.75 -13.88 6.22
CA ARG A 71 36.83 -13.62 5.25
C ARG A 71 36.36 -12.79 4.06
N LEU A 72 35.20 -13.11 3.52
CA LEU A 72 34.65 -12.38 2.38
C LEU A 72 34.26 -10.94 2.75
N PHE A 73 33.70 -10.75 3.94
CA PHE A 73 33.35 -9.43 4.45
C PHE A 73 34.60 -8.58 4.78
N GLN A 74 35.65 -9.19 5.34
CA GLN A 74 36.93 -8.52 5.54
C GLN A 74 37.50 -8.01 4.20
N ARG A 75 37.44 -8.84 3.15
CA ARG A 75 37.88 -8.47 1.83
C ARG A 75 37.06 -7.33 1.24
N LEU A 76 35.72 -7.41 1.39
CA LEU A 76 34.83 -6.32 0.99
C LEU A 76 35.22 -5.00 1.66
N CYS A 77 35.57 -5.01 2.95
CA CYS A 77 36.03 -3.83 3.67
C CYS A 77 37.37 -3.30 3.13
N GLN A 78 38.25 -4.17 2.63
CA GLN A 78 39.53 -3.79 2.07
C GLN A 78 39.45 -3.22 0.65
N GLN A 79 38.60 -3.80 -0.19
CA GLN A 79 38.51 -3.46 -1.61
C GLN A 79 37.37 -2.48 -1.95
N GLY A 80 36.38 -2.36 -1.07
CA GLY A 80 35.21 -1.51 -1.32
C GLY A 80 35.56 -0.05 -1.56
N SER A 81 36.55 0.48 -0.83
CA SER A 81 37.01 1.86 -1.00
C SER A 81 37.48 2.19 -2.42
N ASP A 82 38.03 1.20 -3.14
CA ASP A 82 38.54 1.38 -4.50
C ASP A 82 37.44 1.69 -5.52
N VAL A 83 36.18 1.29 -5.19
CA VAL A 83 34.98 1.53 -6.00
C VAL A 83 33.96 2.43 -5.30
N GLY A 84 34.36 3.13 -4.24
CA GLY A 84 33.50 4.06 -3.50
C GLY A 84 32.47 3.39 -2.60
N TYR A 85 32.65 2.11 -2.27
CA TYR A 85 31.78 1.38 -1.34
C TYR A 85 32.46 1.21 0.03
N PHE A 86 31.88 1.77 1.09
CA PHE A 86 32.45 1.81 2.43
C PHE A 86 31.61 1.02 3.43
N PRO A 87 31.81 -0.31 3.57
CA PRO A 87 31.10 -1.09 4.55
C PRO A 87 31.37 -0.59 5.97
N ALA A 88 30.37 -0.66 6.84
CA ALA A 88 30.49 -0.27 8.23
C ALA A 88 30.33 -1.50 9.16
N PRO A 89 31.43 -2.23 9.49
CA PRO A 89 31.34 -3.45 10.31
C PRO A 89 30.61 -3.23 11.64
N ALA A 90 30.86 -2.13 12.33
CA ALA A 90 30.21 -1.81 13.61
C ALA A 90 28.69 -1.63 13.51
N LYS A 91 28.14 -1.34 12.32
CA LYS A 91 26.70 -1.26 12.06
C LYS A 91 26.14 -2.53 11.42
N SER A 92 27.00 -3.49 11.07
CA SER A 92 26.63 -4.75 10.44
C SER A 92 26.17 -5.79 11.46
N TYR A 93 25.20 -6.63 11.09
CA TYR A 93 24.64 -7.65 11.95
C TYR A 93 24.93 -9.05 11.43
N VAL A 94 25.41 -9.91 12.33
CA VAL A 94 25.45 -11.35 12.09
C VAL A 94 24.21 -11.97 12.72
N VAL A 95 23.33 -12.52 11.88
CA VAL A 95 22.12 -13.21 12.29
C VAL A 95 22.37 -14.71 12.25
N CYS A 96 22.45 -15.35 13.42
CA CYS A 96 22.68 -16.77 13.50
C CYS A 96 21.88 -17.44 14.65
N PRO A 97 21.61 -18.75 14.56
CA PRO A 97 21.06 -19.53 15.66
C PRO A 97 22.00 -19.52 16.89
N ARG A 98 21.41 -19.63 18.09
CA ARG A 98 22.17 -19.55 19.34
C ARG A 98 23.32 -20.57 19.42
N ALA A 99 23.10 -21.76 18.86
CA ALA A 99 24.10 -22.82 18.85
C ALA A 99 25.38 -22.48 18.10
N PHE A 100 25.30 -21.62 17.09
CA PHE A 100 26.47 -21.24 16.27
C PHE A 100 27.08 -19.89 16.65
N LYS A 101 26.54 -19.21 17.68
CA LYS A 101 26.97 -17.86 18.02
C LYS A 101 28.45 -17.77 18.43
N SER A 102 28.92 -18.73 19.24
CA SER A 102 30.34 -18.75 19.71
C SER A 102 31.32 -18.96 18.57
N MET A 103 31.02 -19.90 17.69
CA MET A 103 31.80 -20.18 16.49
C MET A 103 31.81 -18.97 15.52
N ALA A 104 30.65 -18.41 15.24
CA ALA A 104 30.54 -17.24 14.41
C ALA A 104 31.32 -16.04 15.01
N LYS A 105 31.20 -15.82 16.33
CA LYS A 105 31.94 -14.76 17.00
C LYS A 105 33.45 -14.93 16.85
N ALA A 106 33.99 -16.14 17.10
CA ALA A 106 35.40 -16.42 16.94
C ALA A 106 35.90 -16.14 15.51
N ALA A 107 35.09 -16.46 14.48
CA ALA A 107 35.45 -16.22 13.09
C ALA A 107 35.52 -14.71 12.76
N PHE A 108 34.58 -13.90 13.25
CA PHE A 108 34.58 -12.45 13.01
C PHE A 108 35.64 -11.73 13.87
N ASP A 109 35.86 -12.18 15.11
CA ASP A 109 36.96 -11.65 15.96
C ASP A 109 38.33 -11.92 15.34
N ALA A 110 38.54 -13.12 14.75
CA ALA A 110 39.79 -13.46 14.05
C ALA A 110 40.00 -12.64 12.76
N ALA A 111 38.94 -12.12 12.15
CA ALA A 111 39.00 -11.23 11.00
C ALA A 111 39.06 -9.74 11.37
N ASP A 112 39.13 -9.41 12.66
CA ASP A 112 39.12 -8.01 13.18
C ASP A 112 37.90 -7.21 12.70
N LEU A 113 36.71 -7.84 12.73
CA LEU A 113 35.47 -7.24 12.30
C LEU A 113 34.52 -7.01 13.48
N PRO A 114 34.36 -5.77 13.98
CA PRO A 114 33.52 -5.44 15.13
C PRO A 114 32.02 -5.44 14.77
N VAL A 115 31.46 -6.61 14.45
CA VAL A 115 30.05 -6.75 14.05
C VAL A 115 29.13 -7.01 15.25
N GLN A 116 27.84 -6.74 15.08
CA GLN A 116 26.83 -7.00 16.09
C GLN A 116 26.20 -8.39 15.88
N PHE A 117 25.96 -9.12 16.96
CA PHE A 117 25.33 -10.45 16.91
C PHE A 117 23.88 -10.38 17.34
N SER A 118 22.99 -10.84 16.49
CA SER A 118 21.55 -10.90 16.75
C SER A 118 20.95 -12.27 16.38
N ARG A 119 19.79 -12.57 16.95
CA ARG A 119 18.96 -13.73 16.53
C ARG A 119 17.96 -13.35 15.45
N GLY A 120 17.94 -12.10 15.04
CA GLY A 120 17.07 -11.60 14.01
C GLY A 120 17.24 -10.10 13.84
N GLN A 121 17.17 -9.64 12.60
CA GLN A 121 17.36 -8.26 12.18
C GLN A 121 16.44 -7.92 11.02
N SER A 122 16.00 -6.66 10.96
CA SER A 122 15.34 -6.12 9.79
C SER A 122 16.33 -6.00 8.63
N TYR A 123 15.87 -6.35 7.43
CA TYR A 123 16.65 -6.23 6.20
C TYR A 123 15.71 -5.84 5.05
N VAL A 124 16.02 -4.77 4.34
CA VAL A 124 15.24 -4.25 3.19
C VAL A 124 13.73 -4.20 3.46
N GLY A 125 13.35 -3.72 4.66
CA GLY A 125 11.93 -3.64 5.09
C GLY A 125 11.26 -4.98 5.43
N GLY A 126 11.95 -6.10 5.27
CA GLY A 126 11.57 -7.41 5.76
C GLY A 126 12.26 -7.74 7.07
N PHE A 127 12.20 -9.02 7.47
CA PHE A 127 12.84 -9.51 8.69
C PHE A 127 13.47 -10.89 8.47
N VAL A 128 14.72 -11.05 8.90
CA VAL A 128 15.46 -12.30 8.86
C VAL A 128 15.78 -12.76 10.29
N GLY A 129 15.51 -14.02 10.62
CA GLY A 129 15.85 -14.60 11.92
C GLY A 129 14.68 -15.23 12.66
N SER A 130 14.77 -15.27 14.01
CA SER A 130 13.78 -15.96 14.83
C SER A 130 12.42 -15.26 14.88
N THR A 131 11.35 -16.06 14.94
CA THR A 131 9.96 -15.57 15.02
C THR A 131 9.74 -14.63 16.21
N SER A 132 10.30 -14.94 17.38
CA SER A 132 10.15 -14.09 18.57
C SER A 132 10.79 -12.70 18.42
N LYS A 133 11.87 -12.59 17.64
CA LYS A 133 12.48 -11.30 17.32
C LYS A 133 11.71 -10.57 16.24
N ARG A 134 11.20 -11.30 15.24
CA ARG A 134 10.29 -10.78 14.21
C ARG A 134 9.06 -10.14 14.85
N ASP A 135 8.38 -10.86 15.72
CA ASP A 135 7.15 -10.40 16.35
C ASP A 135 7.39 -9.15 17.21
N ARG A 136 8.51 -9.12 17.95
CA ARG A 136 8.90 -7.92 18.72
C ARG A 136 9.23 -6.72 17.83
N TRP A 137 9.85 -6.94 16.68
CA TRP A 137 10.16 -5.89 15.73
C TRP A 137 8.90 -5.39 15.00
N LEU A 138 7.97 -6.28 14.68
CA LEU A 138 6.74 -5.95 13.98
C LEU A 138 5.72 -5.21 14.89
N ALA A 139 5.69 -5.51 16.19
CA ALA A 139 4.71 -4.94 17.11
C ALA A 139 4.61 -3.40 17.07
N PRO A 140 5.72 -2.63 17.17
CA PRO A 140 5.63 -1.17 17.08
C PRO A 140 5.20 -0.66 15.68
N LEU A 141 5.45 -1.41 14.62
CA LEU A 141 4.96 -1.08 13.29
C LEU A 141 3.44 -1.27 13.21
N VAL A 142 2.92 -2.36 13.77
CA VAL A 142 1.47 -2.60 13.87
C VAL A 142 0.80 -1.50 14.68
N GLU A 143 1.38 -1.10 15.82
CA GLU A 143 0.88 0.03 16.62
C GLU A 143 0.85 1.34 15.82
N LYS A 144 1.91 1.62 15.05
CA LYS A 144 1.95 2.77 14.14
C LYS A 144 0.82 2.71 13.11
N TRP A 145 0.56 1.56 12.50
CA TRP A 145 -0.51 1.38 11.51
C TRP A 145 -1.90 1.51 12.14
N VAL A 146 -2.12 0.94 13.32
CA VAL A 146 -3.36 1.12 14.10
C VAL A 146 -3.60 2.61 14.39
N LEU A 147 -2.56 3.33 14.82
CA LEU A 147 -2.66 4.77 15.03
C LEU A 147 -2.98 5.52 13.72
N GLY A 148 -2.38 5.10 12.60
CA GLY A 148 -2.69 5.62 11.27
C GLY A 148 -4.17 5.44 10.90
N VAL A 149 -4.72 4.25 11.12
CA VAL A 149 -6.16 3.96 10.92
C VAL A 149 -7.02 4.86 11.80
N LYS A 150 -6.70 5.01 13.09
CA LYS A 150 -7.45 5.89 14.02
C LYS A 150 -7.39 7.36 13.59
N ARG A 151 -6.24 7.84 13.12
CA ARG A 151 -6.10 9.22 12.59
C ARG A 151 -6.94 9.42 11.34
N LEU A 152 -6.92 8.48 10.40
CA LEU A 152 -7.78 8.52 9.21
C LEU A 152 -9.27 8.46 9.59
N SER A 153 -9.63 7.71 10.63
CA SER A 153 -11.00 7.69 11.15
C SER A 153 -11.46 9.06 11.65
N ALA A 154 -10.57 9.79 12.33
CA ALA A 154 -10.86 11.17 12.76
C ALA A 154 -11.01 12.13 11.56
N VAL A 155 -10.17 11.98 10.54
CA VAL A 155 -10.30 12.74 9.28
C VAL A 155 -11.62 12.40 8.57
N ALA A 156 -12.04 11.12 8.58
CA ALA A 156 -13.27 10.66 7.94
C ALA A 156 -14.54 11.32 8.51
N LEU A 157 -14.51 11.80 9.75
CA LEU A 157 -15.64 12.53 10.33
C LEU A 157 -15.95 13.84 9.60
N CYS A 158 -14.98 14.44 8.91
CA CYS A 158 -15.13 15.67 8.14
C CYS A 158 -14.93 15.45 6.63
N PHE A 159 -13.97 14.60 6.25
CA PHE A 159 -13.53 14.36 4.89
C PHE A 159 -13.49 12.84 4.56
N PRO A 160 -14.64 12.16 4.55
CA PRO A 160 -14.68 10.71 4.40
C PRO A 160 -14.14 10.21 3.05
N HIS A 161 -14.34 10.95 1.97
CA HIS A 161 -13.81 10.58 0.64
C HIS A 161 -12.26 10.58 0.65
N SER A 162 -11.66 11.66 1.14
CA SER A 162 -10.20 11.78 1.24
C SER A 162 -9.60 10.76 2.21
N ALA A 163 -10.28 10.48 3.34
CA ALA A 163 -9.84 9.44 4.29
C ALA A 163 -9.89 8.04 3.67
N TYR A 164 -10.95 7.73 2.91
CA TYR A 164 -11.07 6.47 2.18
C TYR A 164 -9.93 6.31 1.16
N ALA A 165 -9.68 7.32 0.33
CA ALA A 165 -8.59 7.30 -0.64
C ALA A 165 -7.23 7.14 0.05
N GLY A 166 -6.99 7.85 1.16
CA GLY A 166 -5.78 7.74 1.97
C GLY A 166 -5.56 6.34 2.55
N LEU A 167 -6.64 5.66 2.99
CA LEU A 167 -6.53 4.28 3.45
C LEU A 167 -6.17 3.33 2.30
N VAL A 168 -6.96 3.33 1.23
CA VAL A 168 -6.84 2.30 0.17
C VAL A 168 -5.64 2.51 -0.74
N SER A 169 -5.18 3.74 -0.92
CA SER A 169 -4.07 4.08 -1.83
C SER A 169 -2.73 4.26 -1.13
N CYS A 170 -2.71 4.59 0.16
CA CYS A 170 -1.49 4.92 0.89
C CYS A 170 -1.25 3.99 2.09
N LEU A 171 -2.04 4.13 3.15
CA LEU A 171 -1.76 3.46 4.41
C LEU A 171 -1.76 1.93 4.29
N SER A 172 -2.69 1.35 3.53
CA SER A 172 -2.76 -0.10 3.33
C SER A 172 -1.53 -0.68 2.62
N ALA A 173 -0.82 0.12 1.84
CA ALA A 173 0.39 -0.32 1.15
C ALA A 173 1.52 -0.72 2.12
N GLU A 174 1.60 -0.09 3.31
CA GLU A 174 2.63 -0.38 4.31
C GLU A 174 2.51 -1.82 4.83
N TRP A 175 1.35 -2.25 5.30
CA TRP A 175 1.18 -3.64 5.77
C TRP A 175 1.07 -4.67 4.65
N HIS A 176 0.63 -4.26 3.45
CA HIS A 176 0.69 -5.15 2.28
C HIS A 176 2.14 -5.45 1.89
N TYR A 177 3.05 -4.47 2.03
CA TYR A 177 4.47 -4.72 1.82
C TYR A 177 5.02 -5.73 2.84
N ALA A 178 4.76 -5.50 4.13
CA ALA A 178 5.16 -6.43 5.19
C ALA A 178 4.61 -7.85 4.95
N SER A 179 3.34 -7.98 4.55
CA SER A 179 2.72 -9.26 4.24
C SER A 179 3.35 -9.98 3.03
N ARG A 180 3.95 -9.25 2.08
CA ARG A 180 4.67 -9.85 0.96
C ARG A 180 6.08 -10.31 1.33
N ALA A 181 6.72 -9.63 2.27
CA ALA A 181 8.11 -9.83 2.63
C ALA A 181 8.32 -10.78 3.82
N ILE A 182 7.31 -10.93 4.69
CA ILE A 182 7.45 -11.63 5.98
C ILE A 182 6.39 -12.73 6.08
N PRO A 183 6.80 -13.99 6.31
CA PRO A 183 5.86 -15.12 6.45
C PRO A 183 5.10 -15.07 7.78
N ASP A 184 3.92 -15.69 7.82
CA ASP A 184 3.15 -16.02 9.01
C ASP A 184 2.86 -14.82 9.94
N ILE A 185 2.64 -13.64 9.37
CA ILE A 185 2.33 -12.42 10.15
C ILE A 185 0.83 -12.13 10.28
N GLY A 186 -0.02 -12.90 9.60
CA GLY A 186 -1.46 -12.70 9.62
C GLY A 186 -2.04 -12.45 11.02
N PRO A 187 -1.82 -13.34 12.01
CA PRO A 187 -2.32 -13.13 13.35
C PRO A 187 -1.83 -11.85 14.05
N LEU A 188 -0.64 -11.37 13.70
CA LEU A 188 -0.07 -10.14 14.27
C LEU A 188 -0.73 -8.87 13.71
N LEU A 189 -1.42 -8.98 12.57
CA LEU A 189 -2.15 -7.86 11.94
C LEU A 189 -3.60 -7.72 12.45
N ALA A 190 -4.09 -8.62 13.32
CA ALA A 190 -5.43 -8.57 13.88
C ALA A 190 -5.78 -7.22 14.55
N PRO A 191 -4.86 -6.50 15.24
CA PRO A 191 -5.17 -5.18 15.78
C PRO A 191 -5.51 -4.13 14.72
N ILE A 192 -5.01 -4.27 13.49
CA ILE A 192 -5.36 -3.38 12.37
C ILE A 192 -6.79 -3.66 11.91
N GLU A 193 -7.16 -4.93 11.77
CA GLU A 193 -8.53 -5.34 11.45
C GLU A 193 -9.52 -4.79 12.48
N GLU A 194 -9.21 -4.94 13.76
CA GLU A 194 -10.05 -4.41 14.84
C GLU A 194 -10.19 -2.88 14.74
N ALA A 195 -9.11 -2.16 14.45
CA ALA A 195 -9.15 -0.71 14.27
C ALA A 195 -9.96 -0.28 13.03
N LEU A 196 -9.84 -1.03 11.94
CA LEU A 196 -10.68 -0.81 10.74
C LEU A 196 -12.15 -0.99 11.07
N ARG A 197 -12.50 -2.07 11.76
CA ARG A 197 -13.88 -2.43 12.08
C ARG A 197 -14.53 -1.49 13.10
N THR A 198 -13.78 -1.10 14.14
CA THR A 198 -14.34 -0.33 15.27
C THR A 198 -14.26 1.17 15.08
N HIS A 199 -13.31 1.66 14.28
CA HIS A 199 -13.11 3.11 14.11
C HIS A 199 -13.33 3.58 12.68
N PHE A 200 -12.67 2.95 11.69
CA PHE A 200 -12.65 3.49 10.35
C PHE A 200 -13.97 3.25 9.59
N LEU A 201 -14.45 2.03 9.57
CA LEU A 201 -15.68 1.69 8.85
C LEU A 201 -16.89 2.46 9.38
N PRO A 202 -17.15 2.57 10.70
CA PRO A 202 -18.22 3.41 11.20
C PRO A 202 -18.08 4.88 10.77
N ALA A 203 -16.86 5.44 10.83
CA ALA A 203 -16.62 6.84 10.47
C ALA A 203 -16.91 7.14 8.99
N ILE A 204 -16.43 6.30 8.06
CA ILE A 204 -16.70 6.50 6.63
C ILE A 204 -18.15 6.20 6.22
N LEU A 205 -18.84 5.36 6.97
CA LEU A 205 -20.24 5.03 6.71
C LEU A 205 -21.23 6.01 7.38
N GLY A 206 -20.73 6.89 8.25
CA GLY A 206 -21.56 7.79 9.05
C GLY A 206 -22.50 7.05 10.01
N ARG A 207 -22.06 5.90 10.56
CA ARG A 207 -22.87 5.03 11.43
C ARG A 207 -22.28 4.93 12.82
N THR A 208 -23.14 4.82 13.80
CA THR A 208 -22.78 4.56 15.20
C THR A 208 -22.95 3.09 15.58
N ASP A 209 -23.74 2.34 14.79
CA ASP A 209 -24.00 0.93 15.05
C ASP A 209 -22.75 0.07 14.80
N PRO A 210 -22.53 -0.99 15.58
CA PRO A 210 -21.46 -1.94 15.35
C PRO A 210 -21.53 -2.54 13.93
N ILE A 211 -20.38 -2.70 13.31
CA ILE A 211 -20.26 -3.32 12.01
C ILE A 211 -20.18 -4.83 12.20
N ASP A 212 -21.20 -5.55 11.72
CA ASP A 212 -21.24 -7.01 11.79
C ASP A 212 -20.31 -7.68 10.76
N ASP A 213 -20.04 -8.97 10.95
CA ASP A 213 -19.12 -9.73 10.10
C ASP A 213 -19.58 -9.79 8.64
N ASN A 214 -20.88 -9.87 8.38
CA ASN A 214 -21.41 -9.93 7.01
C ASN A 214 -21.19 -8.59 6.30
N LEU A 215 -21.42 -7.48 7.00
CA LEU A 215 -21.17 -6.15 6.46
C LEU A 215 -19.66 -5.91 6.25
N CYS A 216 -18.80 -6.24 7.22
CA CYS A 216 -17.34 -6.18 7.04
C CYS A 216 -16.90 -6.96 5.80
N ARG A 217 -17.41 -8.17 5.63
CA ARG A 217 -17.07 -9.02 4.50
C ARG A 217 -17.63 -8.48 3.17
N LEU A 218 -18.83 -7.89 3.17
CA LEU A 218 -19.37 -7.18 2.01
C LEU A 218 -18.48 -5.98 1.63
N LEU A 219 -18.06 -5.18 2.61
CA LEU A 219 -17.20 -4.01 2.39
C LEU A 219 -15.79 -4.41 1.91
N SER A 220 -15.34 -5.62 2.23
CA SER A 220 -14.05 -6.15 1.75
C SER A 220 -14.07 -6.56 0.28
N LEU A 221 -15.22 -6.79 -0.32
CA LEU A 221 -15.33 -7.09 -1.74
C LEU A 221 -14.78 -5.95 -2.61
N ARG A 222 -14.38 -6.28 -3.82
CA ARG A 222 -13.98 -5.26 -4.80
C ARG A 222 -15.13 -4.31 -5.09
N VAL A 223 -14.80 -3.06 -5.43
CA VAL A 223 -15.78 -2.02 -5.78
C VAL A 223 -16.77 -2.50 -6.86
N LYS A 224 -16.26 -3.21 -7.87
CA LYS A 224 -17.07 -3.82 -8.95
C LYS A 224 -17.99 -4.96 -8.48
N GLN A 225 -17.85 -5.43 -7.25
CA GLN A 225 -18.67 -6.47 -6.66
C GLN A 225 -19.62 -5.93 -5.57
N GLY A 226 -19.60 -4.62 -5.36
CA GLY A 226 -20.44 -3.92 -4.39
C GLY A 226 -19.74 -3.51 -3.10
N GLY A 227 -18.46 -3.89 -2.91
CA GLY A 227 -17.68 -3.53 -1.73
C GLY A 227 -16.97 -2.18 -1.82
N LEU A 228 -16.06 -1.95 -0.88
CA LEU A 228 -15.15 -0.82 -0.78
C LEU A 228 -13.68 -1.21 -0.96
N ALA A 229 -13.40 -2.48 -1.24
CA ALA A 229 -12.04 -3.03 -1.32
C ALA A 229 -11.21 -2.88 -0.02
N ILE A 230 -11.84 -2.63 1.12
CA ILE A 230 -11.17 -2.57 2.44
C ILE A 230 -11.06 -3.99 2.97
N ARG A 231 -9.92 -4.60 2.72
CA ARG A 231 -9.65 -6.00 3.02
C ARG A 231 -9.23 -6.20 4.46
N ASN A 232 -9.57 -7.38 5.03
CA ASN A 232 -9.00 -7.84 6.28
C ASN A 232 -7.49 -8.13 6.10
N PRO A 233 -6.59 -7.38 6.74
CA PRO A 233 -5.15 -7.58 6.57
C PRO A 233 -4.66 -8.92 7.15
N ALA A 234 -5.28 -9.41 8.22
CA ALA A 234 -4.91 -10.67 8.86
C ALA A 234 -5.20 -11.88 7.94
N GLU A 235 -6.38 -11.92 7.31
CA GLU A 235 -6.75 -13.01 6.39
C GLU A 235 -5.98 -12.99 5.06
N GLY A 236 -5.51 -11.82 4.65
CA GLY A 236 -4.84 -11.63 3.35
C GLY A 236 -3.34 -11.88 3.36
N ALA A 237 -2.69 -11.90 4.52
CA ALA A 237 -1.24 -11.86 4.65
C ALA A 237 -0.54 -13.05 3.98
N ASP A 238 -0.95 -14.27 4.30
CA ASP A 238 -0.29 -15.49 3.80
C ASP A 238 -0.43 -15.62 2.29
N ALA A 239 -1.60 -15.29 1.74
CA ALA A 239 -1.82 -15.31 0.29
C ALA A 239 -0.92 -14.31 -0.44
N LEU A 240 -0.67 -13.13 0.15
CA LEU A 240 0.28 -12.14 -0.38
C LEU A 240 1.72 -12.65 -0.32
N PHE A 241 2.12 -13.29 0.78
CA PHE A 241 3.44 -13.87 0.92
C PHE A 241 3.69 -14.98 -0.11
N HIS A 242 2.76 -15.92 -0.27
CA HIS A 242 2.88 -16.99 -1.26
C HIS A 242 2.90 -16.46 -2.70
N CYS A 243 2.10 -15.45 -3.01
CA CYS A 243 2.15 -14.77 -4.30
C CYS A 243 3.52 -14.13 -4.55
N SER A 244 4.08 -13.46 -3.55
CA SER A 244 5.41 -12.83 -3.64
C SER A 244 6.50 -13.88 -3.86
N ARG A 245 6.49 -14.98 -3.10
CA ARG A 245 7.44 -16.11 -3.28
C ARG A 245 7.38 -16.70 -4.67
N ALA A 246 6.17 -17.01 -5.17
CA ALA A 246 6.00 -17.55 -6.51
C ALA A 246 6.47 -16.55 -7.60
N ALA A 247 6.25 -15.26 -7.40
CA ALA A 247 6.69 -14.23 -8.34
C ALA A 247 8.22 -14.10 -8.42
N THR A 248 8.94 -14.41 -7.33
CA THR A 248 10.40 -14.26 -7.22
C THR A 248 11.15 -15.59 -7.36
N GLU A 249 10.48 -16.69 -7.62
CA GLU A 249 11.06 -18.05 -7.65
C GLU A 249 12.27 -18.17 -8.59
N THR A 250 12.15 -17.67 -9.82
CA THR A 250 13.26 -17.69 -10.80
C THR A 250 14.44 -16.84 -10.37
N LEU A 251 14.20 -15.69 -9.71
CA LEU A 251 15.24 -14.84 -9.17
C LEU A 251 15.97 -15.55 -8.02
N VAL A 252 15.25 -16.14 -7.10
CA VAL A 252 15.82 -16.91 -5.97
C VAL A 252 16.60 -18.11 -6.50
N HIS A 253 16.06 -18.84 -7.48
CA HIS A 253 16.76 -19.95 -8.11
C HIS A 253 18.08 -19.52 -8.75
N SER A 254 18.08 -18.42 -9.51
CA SER A 254 19.29 -17.85 -10.11
C SER A 254 20.35 -17.51 -9.06
N LEU A 255 19.95 -16.90 -7.95
CA LEU A 255 20.83 -16.58 -6.82
C LEU A 255 21.42 -17.83 -6.16
N LEU A 256 20.58 -18.84 -5.88
CA LEU A 256 20.99 -20.07 -5.19
C LEU A 256 21.89 -20.97 -6.05
N THR A 257 21.65 -21.02 -7.36
CA THR A 257 22.39 -21.89 -8.29
C THR A 257 23.52 -21.18 -9.01
N ASN A 258 23.66 -19.87 -8.82
CA ASN A 258 24.62 -19.02 -9.53
C ASN A 258 24.48 -19.10 -11.07
N GLN A 259 23.28 -19.38 -11.57
CA GLN A 259 22.97 -19.42 -12.99
C GLN A 259 22.45 -18.06 -13.47
N PRO A 260 22.71 -17.67 -14.72
CA PRO A 260 22.19 -16.43 -15.28
C PRO A 260 20.66 -16.33 -15.16
N LEU A 261 20.15 -15.17 -14.76
CA LEU A 261 18.72 -14.93 -14.68
C LEU A 261 18.09 -14.81 -16.07
N SER A 262 17.15 -15.68 -16.40
CA SER A 262 16.28 -15.49 -17.56
C SER A 262 15.22 -14.45 -17.25
N LEU A 263 15.35 -13.25 -17.83
CA LEU A 263 14.38 -12.14 -17.62
C LEU A 263 12.98 -12.51 -18.11
N ASP A 264 12.85 -13.27 -19.21
CA ASP A 264 11.55 -13.64 -19.74
C ASP A 264 10.84 -14.67 -18.84
N ASN A 265 11.60 -15.63 -18.30
CA ASN A 265 11.07 -16.57 -17.31
C ASN A 265 10.65 -15.80 -16.03
N HIS A 266 11.48 -14.88 -15.54
CA HIS A 266 11.14 -14.08 -14.37
C HIS A 266 9.86 -13.24 -14.60
N ARG A 267 9.77 -12.52 -15.73
CA ARG A 267 8.56 -11.77 -16.09
C ARG A 267 7.32 -12.65 -16.18
N SER A 268 7.49 -13.87 -16.67
CA SER A 268 6.41 -14.87 -16.76
C SER A 268 5.97 -15.33 -15.38
N CYS A 269 6.91 -15.63 -14.47
CA CYS A 269 6.61 -15.98 -13.08
C CYS A 269 5.84 -14.84 -12.36
N VAL A 270 6.28 -13.61 -12.50
CA VAL A 270 5.60 -12.43 -11.92
C VAL A 270 4.17 -12.32 -12.46
N ARG A 271 3.97 -12.44 -13.77
CA ARG A 271 2.63 -12.38 -14.39
C ARG A 271 1.73 -13.51 -13.91
N ASN A 272 2.25 -14.73 -13.90
CA ASN A 272 1.49 -15.94 -13.54
C ASN A 272 1.12 -15.94 -12.05
N ALA A 273 2.05 -15.61 -11.15
CA ALA A 273 1.78 -15.49 -9.73
C ALA A 273 0.71 -14.44 -9.44
N GLY A 274 0.84 -13.26 -10.07
CA GLY A 274 -0.17 -12.20 -9.95
C GLY A 274 -1.52 -12.57 -10.56
N ALA A 275 -1.55 -13.31 -11.66
CA ALA A 275 -2.79 -13.79 -12.28
C ALA A 275 -3.48 -14.84 -11.39
N SER A 276 -2.72 -15.82 -10.89
CA SER A 276 -3.22 -16.84 -9.97
C SER A 276 -3.80 -16.22 -8.69
N TYR A 277 -3.06 -15.33 -8.04
CA TYR A 277 -3.56 -14.61 -6.85
C TYR A 277 -4.87 -13.86 -7.13
N ARG A 278 -4.95 -13.14 -8.26
CA ARG A 278 -6.18 -12.41 -8.64
C ARG A 278 -7.34 -13.36 -8.96
N SER A 279 -7.09 -14.51 -9.60
CA SER A 279 -8.12 -15.53 -9.89
C SER A 279 -8.68 -16.12 -8.61
N THR A 280 -7.83 -16.63 -7.73
CA THR A 280 -8.24 -17.21 -6.45
C THR A 280 -9.04 -16.21 -5.61
N ARG A 281 -8.57 -14.96 -5.53
CA ARG A 281 -9.32 -13.92 -4.82
C ARG A 281 -10.66 -13.60 -5.48
N LYS A 282 -10.72 -13.61 -6.81
CA LYS A 282 -11.97 -13.43 -7.56
C LYS A 282 -12.96 -14.54 -7.24
N GLU A 283 -12.51 -15.76 -7.22
CA GLU A 283 -13.35 -16.94 -6.92
C GLU A 283 -13.91 -16.89 -5.49
N ILE A 284 -13.09 -16.56 -4.50
CA ILE A 284 -13.52 -16.38 -3.10
C ILE A 284 -14.56 -15.25 -3.00
N ASP A 285 -14.28 -14.10 -3.59
CA ASP A 285 -15.19 -12.95 -3.59
C ASP A 285 -16.52 -13.28 -4.28
N GLU A 286 -16.47 -13.99 -5.42
CA GLU A 286 -17.65 -14.39 -6.20
C GLU A 286 -18.49 -15.42 -5.45
N ALA A 287 -17.86 -16.42 -4.82
CA ALA A 287 -18.56 -17.42 -4.00
C ALA A 287 -19.32 -16.76 -2.83
N PHE A 288 -18.66 -15.83 -2.13
CA PHE A 288 -19.31 -15.07 -1.07
C PHE A 288 -20.46 -14.20 -1.59
N ARG A 289 -20.23 -13.47 -2.69
CA ARG A 289 -21.27 -12.64 -3.32
C ARG A 289 -22.46 -13.46 -3.76
N THR A 290 -22.24 -14.61 -4.37
CA THR A 290 -23.30 -15.53 -4.80
C THR A 290 -24.12 -16.05 -3.61
N ALA A 291 -23.46 -16.47 -2.53
CA ALA A 291 -24.13 -16.90 -1.30
C ALA A 291 -24.98 -15.77 -0.67
N LEU A 292 -24.50 -14.54 -0.71
CA LEU A 292 -25.23 -13.36 -0.23
C LEU A 292 -26.45 -13.06 -1.10
N LEU A 293 -26.30 -13.12 -2.43
CA LEU A 293 -27.39 -12.90 -3.37
C LEU A 293 -28.47 -13.99 -3.31
N ALA A 294 -28.10 -15.24 -3.02
CA ALA A 294 -29.06 -16.35 -2.88
C ALA A 294 -29.99 -16.15 -1.69
N ARG A 295 -29.54 -15.48 -0.63
CA ARG A 295 -30.33 -15.20 0.59
C ARG A 295 -31.03 -13.84 0.54
N ALA A 296 -30.71 -13.00 -0.44
CA ALA A 296 -31.20 -11.64 -0.53
C ALA A 296 -32.61 -11.59 -1.14
N ILE A 297 -33.47 -10.72 -0.59
CA ILE A 297 -34.78 -10.41 -1.21
C ILE A 297 -34.56 -9.71 -2.58
N PRO A 298 -35.54 -9.80 -3.51
CA PRO A 298 -35.39 -9.27 -4.87
C PRO A 298 -34.91 -7.80 -4.94
N LYS A 299 -35.39 -6.95 -4.04
CA LYS A 299 -35.01 -5.54 -3.96
C LYS A 299 -33.51 -5.36 -3.64
N VAL A 300 -32.99 -6.15 -2.71
CA VAL A 300 -31.56 -6.13 -2.33
C VAL A 300 -30.70 -6.70 -3.45
N LYS A 301 -31.14 -7.81 -4.07
CA LYS A 301 -30.45 -8.41 -5.22
C LYS A 301 -30.28 -7.40 -6.35
N LYS A 302 -31.36 -6.75 -6.79
CA LYS A 302 -31.32 -5.73 -7.85
C LYS A 302 -30.43 -4.53 -7.49
N ARG A 303 -30.34 -4.17 -6.20
CA ARG A 303 -29.43 -3.12 -5.71
C ARG A 303 -27.97 -3.56 -5.84
N MET A 304 -27.63 -4.75 -5.37
CA MET A 304 -26.27 -5.27 -5.46
C MET A 304 -25.78 -5.43 -6.91
N GLU A 305 -26.68 -5.78 -7.83
CA GLU A 305 -26.39 -5.84 -9.27
C GLU A 305 -26.07 -4.44 -9.82
N ARG A 306 -26.82 -3.42 -9.45
CA ARG A 306 -26.54 -2.03 -9.82
C ARG A 306 -25.23 -1.50 -9.25
N GLN A 307 -24.89 -1.85 -8.01
CA GLN A 307 -23.64 -1.44 -7.36
C GLN A 307 -22.41 -1.84 -8.16
N ALA A 308 -22.46 -2.98 -8.85
CA ALA A 308 -21.38 -3.45 -9.69
C ALA A 308 -21.09 -2.49 -10.87
N ALA A 309 -22.13 -1.87 -11.42
CA ALA A 309 -22.00 -0.94 -12.56
C ALA A 309 -21.70 0.51 -12.15
N THR A 310 -22.01 0.90 -10.91
CA THR A 310 -22.02 2.30 -10.46
C THR A 310 -20.95 2.63 -9.41
N GLY A 311 -19.91 1.81 -9.27
CA GLY A 311 -18.90 1.98 -8.22
C GLY A 311 -17.67 2.79 -8.62
N THR A 312 -17.55 3.25 -9.85
CA THR A 312 -16.33 3.90 -10.37
C THR A 312 -15.94 5.17 -9.62
N TRP A 313 -16.90 5.92 -9.10
CA TRP A 313 -16.65 7.12 -8.30
C TRP A 313 -15.81 6.84 -7.02
N LEU A 314 -15.86 5.63 -6.47
CA LEU A 314 -15.02 5.20 -5.35
C LEU A 314 -13.54 5.03 -5.74
N THR A 315 -13.22 4.94 -7.01
CA THR A 315 -11.86 4.82 -7.52
C THR A 315 -11.29 6.13 -8.03
N THR A 316 -12.08 7.20 -7.97
CA THR A 316 -11.66 8.56 -8.34
C THR A 316 -10.89 9.17 -7.17
N ILE A 317 -9.74 9.76 -7.46
CA ILE A 317 -8.98 10.49 -6.45
C ILE A 317 -9.74 11.77 -6.11
N PRO A 318 -10.00 12.03 -4.81
CA PRO A 318 -10.65 13.26 -4.40
C PRO A 318 -9.75 14.46 -4.71
N ASP A 319 -10.28 15.38 -5.48
CA ASP A 319 -9.62 16.65 -5.81
C ASP A 319 -10.63 17.78 -5.69
N ARG A 320 -10.38 18.69 -4.74
CA ARG A 320 -11.26 19.82 -4.46
C ARG A 320 -11.25 20.83 -5.61
N PHE A 321 -10.10 21.05 -6.24
CA PHE A 321 -9.97 22.00 -7.34
C PHE A 321 -10.56 21.44 -8.65
N GLY A 322 -10.38 20.14 -8.88
CA GLY A 322 -10.98 19.42 -10.00
C GLY A 322 -12.46 19.05 -9.80
N GLY A 323 -13.05 19.37 -8.62
CA GLY A 323 -14.46 19.10 -8.33
C GLY A 323 -14.81 17.61 -8.19
N THR A 324 -13.84 16.75 -7.90
CA THR A 324 -14.06 15.30 -7.72
C THR A 324 -14.15 14.89 -6.26
N GLU A 325 -13.88 15.80 -5.31
CA GLU A 325 -14.06 15.53 -3.88
C GLU A 325 -15.53 15.62 -3.50
N LEU A 326 -16.08 14.55 -2.93
CA LEU A 326 -17.41 14.56 -2.33
C LEU A 326 -17.36 15.17 -0.95
N SER A 327 -18.29 16.05 -0.64
CA SER A 327 -18.52 16.54 0.72
C SER A 327 -18.93 15.39 1.65
N LYS A 328 -18.86 15.62 2.96
CA LYS A 328 -19.28 14.63 3.96
C LYS A 328 -20.73 14.16 3.73
N THR A 329 -21.64 15.07 3.46
CA THR A 329 -23.05 14.75 3.24
C THR A 329 -23.23 13.92 1.97
N GLU A 330 -22.67 14.37 0.84
CA GLU A 330 -22.73 13.63 -0.41
C GLU A 330 -22.14 12.23 -0.28
N TRP A 331 -21.01 12.08 0.42
CA TRP A 331 -20.40 10.78 0.65
C TRP A 331 -21.34 9.86 1.45
N HIS A 332 -21.88 10.31 2.59
CA HIS A 332 -22.73 9.50 3.43
C HIS A 332 -24.07 9.17 2.76
N ASP A 333 -24.64 10.08 1.99
CA ASP A 333 -25.88 9.84 1.23
C ASP A 333 -25.64 8.80 0.13
N ASN A 334 -24.51 8.92 -0.60
CA ASN A 334 -24.12 7.93 -1.61
C ASN A 334 -23.87 6.54 -0.97
N MET A 335 -23.23 6.47 0.20
CA MET A 335 -23.08 5.21 0.93
C MET A 335 -24.42 4.65 1.38
N SER A 336 -25.31 5.49 1.89
CA SER A 336 -26.65 5.09 2.31
C SER A 336 -27.47 4.54 1.12
N ILE A 337 -27.47 5.21 -0.01
CA ILE A 337 -28.13 4.76 -1.24
C ILE A 337 -27.50 3.45 -1.73
N ARG A 338 -26.16 3.36 -1.72
CA ARG A 338 -25.43 2.18 -2.17
C ARG A 338 -25.80 0.95 -1.37
N TYR A 339 -25.81 1.04 -0.04
CA TYR A 339 -26.11 -0.11 0.83
C TYR A 339 -27.59 -0.22 1.22
N GLY A 340 -28.42 0.72 0.77
CA GLY A 340 -29.87 0.71 0.96
C GLY A 340 -30.32 1.11 2.35
N TRP A 341 -29.52 1.92 2.97
CA TRP A 341 -29.86 2.61 4.19
C TRP A 341 -30.63 3.88 3.87
N ARG A 342 -31.31 4.43 4.87
CA ARG A 342 -31.95 5.74 4.74
C ARG A 342 -30.90 6.83 4.91
N PRO A 343 -30.76 7.79 3.95
CA PRO A 343 -29.96 8.98 4.17
C PRO A 343 -30.39 9.76 5.42
N LEU A 344 -29.42 10.28 6.15
CA LEU A 344 -29.68 10.90 7.47
C LEU A 344 -30.59 12.14 7.40
N ALA A 345 -30.42 12.96 6.39
CA ALA A 345 -31.16 14.21 6.18
C ALA A 345 -32.45 14.03 5.36
N LEU A 346 -32.86 12.80 5.08
CA LEU A 346 -34.07 12.56 4.30
C LEU A 346 -35.33 12.92 5.12
N PRO A 347 -36.22 13.81 4.64
CA PRO A 347 -37.44 14.19 5.37
C PRO A 347 -38.37 13.01 5.53
N ASP A 348 -39.24 13.02 6.56
CA ASP A 348 -40.15 11.92 6.79
C ASP A 348 -41.33 11.92 5.83
N ARG A 349 -41.75 13.10 5.39
CA ARG A 349 -42.89 13.29 4.46
C ARG A 349 -42.49 14.10 3.25
N CYS A 350 -43.15 13.83 2.15
CA CYS A 350 -43.00 14.58 0.90
C CYS A 350 -43.79 15.88 0.98
N ASP A 351 -43.15 16.99 0.70
CA ASP A 351 -43.76 18.32 0.70
C ASP A 351 -44.87 18.45 -0.37
N GLY A 352 -44.76 17.70 -1.48
CA GLY A 352 -45.72 17.77 -2.59
C GLY A 352 -46.96 16.91 -2.41
N CYS A 353 -46.85 15.73 -1.75
CA CYS A 353 -48.00 14.80 -1.62
C CYS A 353 -48.26 14.33 -0.19
N SER A 354 -47.43 14.74 0.78
CA SER A 354 -47.53 14.37 2.21
C SER A 354 -47.37 12.87 2.52
N GLU A 355 -47.06 12.04 1.53
CA GLU A 355 -46.73 10.62 1.76
C GLU A 355 -45.36 10.44 2.39
N GLY A 356 -45.12 9.22 2.91
CA GLY A 356 -43.80 8.86 3.48
C GLY A 356 -42.69 9.06 2.43
N PHE A 357 -41.64 9.85 2.78
CA PHE A 357 -40.55 10.16 1.85
C PHE A 357 -39.46 9.10 1.89
N THR A 358 -39.22 8.52 0.76
CA THR A 358 -38.09 7.59 0.52
C THR A 358 -37.30 8.07 -0.70
N VAL A 359 -36.07 7.57 -0.88
CA VAL A 359 -35.30 7.86 -2.10
C VAL A 359 -36.07 7.49 -3.36
N GLU A 360 -36.79 6.33 -3.35
CA GLU A 360 -37.61 5.90 -4.47
C GLU A 360 -38.83 6.84 -4.69
N HIS A 361 -39.44 7.31 -3.61
CA HIS A 361 -40.53 8.29 -3.70
C HIS A 361 -40.05 9.60 -4.30
N GLY A 362 -38.91 10.16 -3.81
CA GLY A 362 -38.35 11.39 -4.35
C GLY A 362 -37.98 11.30 -5.82
N LEU A 363 -37.59 10.11 -6.30
CA LEU A 363 -37.27 9.89 -7.72
C LEU A 363 -38.53 9.79 -8.63
N ASN A 364 -39.73 9.55 -8.08
CA ASN A 364 -40.93 9.24 -8.84
C ASN A 364 -42.11 10.17 -8.54
N CYS A 365 -42.08 10.97 -7.49
CA CYS A 365 -43.17 11.85 -7.09
C CYS A 365 -43.37 12.97 -8.09
N LYS A 366 -44.51 12.97 -8.76
CA LYS A 366 -44.86 14.00 -9.76
C LYS A 366 -45.36 15.30 -9.12
N LYS A 367 -45.82 15.29 -7.88
CA LYS A 367 -46.44 16.46 -7.23
C LYS A 367 -45.39 17.42 -6.63
N GLY A 368 -44.21 16.93 -6.25
CA GLY A 368 -43.17 17.73 -5.62
C GLY A 368 -42.19 18.43 -6.57
N GLY A 369 -42.35 18.31 -7.89
CA GLY A 369 -41.44 18.92 -8.89
C GLY A 369 -40.05 18.27 -8.97
N LEU A 370 -39.69 17.35 -8.08
CA LEU A 370 -38.35 16.73 -8.00
C LEU A 370 -37.97 15.98 -9.29
N VAL A 371 -38.95 15.44 -10.02
CA VAL A 371 -38.69 14.74 -11.29
C VAL A 371 -38.19 15.73 -12.35
N SER A 372 -38.77 16.92 -12.43
CA SER A 372 -38.37 17.97 -13.37
C SER A 372 -37.00 18.53 -12.96
N ILE A 373 -36.80 18.90 -11.70
CA ILE A 373 -35.52 19.39 -11.19
C ILE A 373 -34.38 18.42 -11.52
N ARG A 374 -34.59 17.12 -11.25
CA ARG A 374 -33.60 16.10 -11.57
C ARG A 374 -33.32 16.00 -13.07
N HIS A 375 -34.35 16.11 -13.90
CA HIS A 375 -34.18 16.11 -15.36
C HIS A 375 -33.30 17.28 -15.81
N ASP A 376 -33.61 18.47 -15.32
CA ASP A 376 -32.89 19.69 -15.68
C ASP A 376 -31.42 19.62 -15.18
N ASP A 377 -31.17 19.19 -13.94
CA ASP A 377 -29.82 18.96 -13.39
C ASP A 377 -29.00 17.98 -14.26
N ILE A 378 -29.62 16.88 -14.72
CA ILE A 378 -28.96 15.91 -15.59
C ILE A 378 -28.65 16.54 -16.96
N CYS A 379 -29.59 17.26 -17.55
CA CYS A 379 -29.38 17.95 -18.82
C CYS A 379 -28.25 18.98 -18.75
N ASP A 380 -28.20 19.79 -17.70
CA ASP A 380 -27.15 20.77 -17.45
C ASP A 380 -25.78 20.14 -17.28
N LYS A 381 -25.70 19.03 -16.50
CA LYS A 381 -24.45 18.27 -16.35
C LYS A 381 -23.99 17.66 -17.67
N TRP A 382 -24.88 17.10 -18.45
CA TRP A 382 -24.55 16.58 -19.78
C TRP A 382 -24.09 17.70 -20.73
N ALA A 383 -24.78 18.81 -20.75
CA ALA A 383 -24.38 19.98 -21.56
C ALA A 383 -22.98 20.48 -21.17
N HIS A 384 -22.70 20.54 -19.86
CA HIS A 384 -21.37 20.89 -19.35
C HIS A 384 -20.29 19.90 -19.80
N LEU A 385 -20.52 18.59 -19.63
CA LEU A 385 -19.56 17.55 -20.05
C LEU A 385 -19.33 17.58 -21.56
N CYS A 386 -20.38 17.80 -22.36
CA CYS A 386 -20.25 17.97 -23.81
C CYS A 386 -19.42 19.20 -24.14
N SER A 387 -19.64 20.32 -23.45
CA SER A 387 -18.86 21.55 -23.70
C SER A 387 -17.36 21.33 -23.39
N LEU A 388 -17.02 20.62 -22.32
CA LEU A 388 -15.63 20.28 -21.98
C LEU A 388 -14.98 19.37 -23.03
N SER A 389 -15.73 18.41 -23.59
CA SER A 389 -15.17 17.47 -24.58
C SER A 389 -15.11 18.02 -25.99
N LEU A 390 -16.00 18.92 -26.36
CA LEU A 390 -16.09 19.51 -27.71
C LEU A 390 -15.39 20.87 -27.85
N SER A 391 -14.99 21.50 -26.76
CA SER A 391 -14.27 22.78 -26.77
C SER A 391 -12.89 22.61 -26.11
N PRO A 392 -11.87 22.16 -26.86
CA PRO A 392 -10.53 21.92 -26.32
C PRO A 392 -9.89 23.12 -25.60
N ALA A 393 -10.30 24.32 -25.93
CA ALA A 393 -9.83 25.57 -25.32
C ALA A 393 -10.28 25.74 -23.83
N LEU A 394 -11.31 25.01 -23.39
CA LEU A 394 -11.80 25.04 -22.01
C LEU A 394 -11.31 23.84 -21.15
N ALA A 395 -10.61 22.90 -21.75
CA ALA A 395 -10.15 21.68 -21.11
C ALA A 395 -8.80 21.83 -20.39
N SER A 396 -8.21 23.00 -20.31
CA SER A 396 -7.00 23.23 -19.53
C SER A 396 -7.13 24.43 -18.61
N PRO A 397 -7.38 24.22 -17.30
CA PRO A 397 -6.60 24.97 -16.35
C PRO A 397 -5.18 24.43 -16.53
N SER A 398 -4.35 25.18 -17.27
CA SER A 398 -2.92 24.96 -17.30
C SER A 398 -2.44 24.86 -15.86
N SER A 399 -2.12 23.65 -15.40
CA SER A 399 -1.18 23.50 -14.32
C SER A 399 0.04 24.30 -14.76
N PRO A 400 0.50 25.30 -14.01
CA PRO A 400 1.73 25.98 -14.37
C PRO A 400 2.80 24.87 -14.45
N PRO A 401 3.58 24.83 -15.53
CA PRO A 401 4.73 23.93 -15.55
C PRO A 401 5.52 24.29 -14.31
N TYR A 402 5.95 23.28 -13.54
CA TYR A 402 6.99 23.46 -12.55
C TYR A 402 8.15 24.12 -13.31
N SER A 403 8.26 25.43 -13.24
CA SER A 403 9.44 26.13 -13.68
C SER A 403 10.53 25.70 -12.73
N MET A 404 11.34 24.75 -13.16
CA MET A 404 12.69 24.68 -12.68
C MET A 404 13.33 26.02 -13.01
N ALA A 405 13.23 26.98 -12.11
CA ALA A 405 14.07 28.15 -12.16
C ALA A 405 15.50 27.64 -12.02
N ALA A 406 16.19 27.63 -13.15
CA ALA A 406 17.65 27.61 -13.16
C ALA A 406 18.12 28.90 -12.51
N ALA A 407 18.81 28.79 -11.39
CA ALA A 407 19.83 29.69 -10.90
C ALA A 407 20.73 28.94 -9.92
#